data_5a4c7189d4d4ff1e51c463f605629ea0
#
_entry.id   5a4c7189d4d4ff1e51c463f605629ea0
#
_cell.length_a   1.000
_cell.length_b   1.000
_cell.length_c   1.000
_cell.angle_alpha   90.00
_cell.angle_beta   90.00
_cell.angle_gamma   90.00
#
_symmetry.space_group_name_H-M   'P 1'
#
loop_
_entity.id
_entity.type
_entity.pdbx_description
1 polymer ?
#
loop_
_entity_poly.entity_id
_entity_poly.type
_entity_poly.pdbx_seq_one_letter_code
_entity_poly.pdbx_strand_id
1 'polypeptide(L)'
;MLAFGFVLPFLPLYLKEIGVHPDSAVVFWSGALVTSTGISLAIFSPIWGALADRHGRKVMVLRSMLVGGLIIALMGLVQNVEQFLVLRILQGVFTGTIAAATALVATIVPRDRLAASMGQLQTSVYVGIAFGPVLGGLIAQAVGIRGTFFVAGAMLAVSGLLVWQFVHEHYSPPSTVRRPGFFETLGRGLRSRTLMPLMVTLLLVQLSTAIVFPILPLYVERISSATDPVKLYAGLAFGATAVFAALAAVFYSRLVDRSGYRRILIFACFGAAVFFLPQAFVQNIGQFLLLRSGVGIFTGVLIPATNAIVGLSTPPEIRGSAYGLTSSATAVGNAIGPLLGSTLAASFGYSSVFLATAGVLAVLGVWVIGMVREPVGNPPP
;
A
#
# COMPACT_ATOMS: atom_id res chain seq x y z
N MET A 1 3.44 -10.85 -0.49
CA MET A 1 2.30 -9.94 -0.57
C MET A 1 0.95 -10.62 -0.39
N LEU A 2 0.69 -11.76 -1.00
CA LEU A 2 -0.56 -12.51 -0.80
C LEU A 2 -0.91 -12.70 0.69
N ALA A 3 0.03 -13.19 1.51
CA ALA A 3 -0.19 -13.44 2.94
C ALA A 3 -0.63 -12.19 3.73
N PHE A 4 -0.09 -11.01 3.41
CA PHE A 4 -0.55 -9.75 4.01
C PHE A 4 -1.95 -9.36 3.52
N GLY A 5 -2.24 -9.62 2.25
CA GLY A 5 -3.56 -9.40 1.67
C GLY A 5 -4.67 -10.28 2.25
N PHE A 6 -4.32 -11.46 2.79
CA PHE A 6 -5.29 -12.35 3.44
C PHE A 6 -5.86 -11.77 4.73
N VAL A 7 -5.06 -11.04 5.48
CA VAL A 7 -5.35 -10.66 6.87
C VAL A 7 -5.85 -9.22 6.97
N LEU A 8 -5.18 -8.29 6.29
CA LEU A 8 -5.42 -6.86 6.46
C LEU A 8 -6.87 -6.41 6.23
N PRO A 9 -7.58 -6.89 5.19
CA PRO A 9 -8.96 -6.49 4.94
C PRO A 9 -9.95 -6.95 6.03
N PHE A 10 -9.64 -8.03 6.74
CA PHE A 10 -10.56 -8.64 7.73
C PHE A 10 -10.29 -8.19 9.16
N LEU A 11 -9.30 -7.33 9.36
CA LEU A 11 -8.91 -6.82 10.67
C LEU A 11 -10.07 -6.17 11.44
N PRO A 12 -10.95 -5.33 10.83
CA PRO A 12 -12.09 -4.78 11.55
C PRO A 12 -13.11 -5.83 11.98
N LEU A 13 -13.36 -6.84 11.14
CA LEU A 13 -14.26 -7.95 11.47
C LEU A 13 -13.66 -8.82 12.57
N TYR A 14 -12.35 -9.02 12.58
CA TYR A 14 -11.67 -9.73 13.65
C TYR A 14 -11.74 -9.01 14.99
N LEU A 15 -11.67 -7.68 15.02
CA LEU A 15 -11.86 -6.88 16.23
C LEU A 15 -13.22 -7.15 16.87
N LYS A 16 -14.28 -7.30 16.08
CA LYS A 16 -15.61 -7.71 16.59
C LYS A 16 -15.59 -9.13 17.19
N GLU A 17 -14.89 -10.07 16.53
CA GLU A 17 -14.76 -11.46 17.03
C GLU A 17 -14.00 -11.55 18.37
N ILE A 18 -13.07 -10.65 18.65
CA ILE A 18 -12.33 -10.58 19.94
C ILE A 18 -13.01 -9.68 20.98
N GLY A 19 -14.26 -9.26 20.73
CA GLY A 19 -15.09 -8.58 21.70
C GLY A 19 -14.94 -7.07 21.79
N VAL A 20 -14.38 -6.42 20.76
CA VAL A 20 -14.31 -4.93 20.74
C VAL A 20 -15.68 -4.35 20.43
N HIS A 21 -16.21 -3.56 21.36
CA HIS A 21 -17.47 -2.82 21.26
C HIS A 21 -17.33 -1.43 21.88
N PRO A 22 -18.11 -0.41 21.48
CA PRO A 22 -19.08 -0.34 20.38
C PRO A 22 -18.43 -0.29 18.97
N ASP A 23 -19.24 -0.25 17.90
CA ASP A 23 -18.74 -0.17 16.52
C ASP A 23 -17.78 1.01 16.28
N SER A 24 -17.98 2.14 16.95
CA SER A 24 -17.05 3.28 16.88
C SER A 24 -15.64 2.92 17.39
N ALA A 25 -15.54 2.09 18.43
CA ALA A 25 -14.27 1.59 18.92
C ALA A 25 -13.62 0.61 17.92
N VAL A 26 -14.41 -0.28 17.29
CA VAL A 26 -13.93 -1.17 16.23
C VAL A 26 -13.32 -0.37 15.07
N VAL A 27 -14.02 0.67 14.63
CA VAL A 27 -13.55 1.56 13.56
C VAL A 27 -12.25 2.26 13.97
N PHE A 28 -12.20 2.86 15.15
CA PHE A 28 -10.99 3.54 15.66
C PHE A 28 -9.78 2.59 15.74
N TRP A 29 -9.96 1.43 16.38
CA TRP A 29 -8.90 0.44 16.55
C TRP A 29 -8.42 -0.14 15.22
N SER A 30 -9.31 -0.28 14.23
CA SER A 30 -8.92 -0.72 12.89
C SER A 30 -7.88 0.22 12.26
N GLY A 31 -8.08 1.53 12.38
CA GLY A 31 -7.10 2.50 11.90
C GLY A 31 -5.83 2.53 12.76
N ALA A 32 -5.98 2.53 14.08
CA ALA A 32 -4.85 2.58 15.03
C ALA A 32 -3.90 1.39 14.84
N LEU A 33 -4.42 0.18 14.64
CA LEU A 33 -3.64 -1.04 14.42
C LEU A 33 -2.87 -1.00 13.09
N VAL A 34 -3.45 -0.46 12.02
CA VAL A 34 -2.74 -0.30 10.73
C VAL A 34 -1.68 0.79 10.85
N THR A 35 -2.02 1.91 11.45
CA THR A 35 -1.11 3.04 11.65
C THR A 35 0.07 2.67 12.55
N SER A 36 -0.15 1.93 13.64
CA SER A 36 0.92 1.50 14.55
C SER A 36 1.97 0.63 13.83
N THR A 37 1.51 -0.29 12.97
CA THR A 37 2.41 -1.09 12.14
C THR A 37 3.22 -0.20 11.17
N GLY A 38 2.57 0.77 10.53
CA GLY A 38 3.21 1.70 9.59
C GLY A 38 4.27 2.57 10.25
N ILE A 39 3.96 3.13 11.42
CA ILE A 39 4.90 3.95 12.22
C ILE A 39 6.10 3.11 12.67
N SER A 40 5.85 1.93 13.22
CA SER A 40 6.94 1.02 13.65
C SER A 40 7.84 0.64 12.48
N LEU A 41 7.26 0.31 11.33
CA LEU A 41 8.03 0.00 10.11
C LEU A 41 8.88 1.21 9.68
N ALA A 42 8.33 2.41 9.70
CA ALA A 42 9.06 3.62 9.31
C ALA A 42 10.26 3.91 10.24
N ILE A 43 10.09 3.72 11.55
CA ILE A 43 11.16 3.92 12.54
C ILE A 43 12.27 2.87 12.40
N PHE A 44 11.89 1.61 12.23
CA PHE A 44 12.86 0.50 12.22
C PHE A 44 13.46 0.19 10.84
N SER A 45 12.84 0.65 9.74
CA SER A 45 13.34 0.41 8.39
C SER A 45 14.78 0.87 8.16
N PRO A 46 15.24 2.06 8.61
CA PRO A 46 16.63 2.48 8.47
C PRO A 46 17.62 1.59 9.27
N ILE A 47 17.18 1.12 10.45
CA ILE A 47 18.02 0.24 11.31
C ILE A 47 18.25 -1.08 10.58
N TRP A 48 17.18 -1.67 10.03
CA TRP A 48 17.29 -2.92 9.28
C TRP A 48 18.02 -2.76 7.95
N GLY A 49 17.94 -1.59 7.31
CA GLY A 49 18.75 -1.26 6.15
C GLY A 49 20.25 -1.26 6.47
N ALA A 50 20.65 -0.63 7.57
CA ALA A 50 22.03 -0.63 8.03
C ALA A 50 22.53 -2.03 8.44
N LEU A 51 21.64 -2.85 9.05
CA LEU A 51 21.96 -4.25 9.36
C LEU A 51 22.08 -5.12 8.09
N ALA A 52 21.26 -4.86 7.09
CA ALA A 52 21.33 -5.55 5.79
C ALA A 52 22.69 -5.32 5.10
N ASP A 53 23.22 -4.10 5.20
CA ASP A 53 24.53 -3.76 4.67
C ASP A 53 25.70 -4.44 5.45
N ARG A 54 25.46 -4.89 6.70
CA ARG A 54 26.48 -5.55 7.53
C ARG A 54 26.41 -7.08 7.54
N HIS A 55 25.20 -7.65 7.41
CA HIS A 55 24.96 -9.09 7.61
C HIS A 55 24.43 -9.79 6.36
N GLY A 56 24.27 -9.03 5.26
CA GLY A 56 23.67 -9.54 4.03
C GLY A 56 22.16 -9.32 3.94
N ARG A 57 21.67 -9.24 2.72
CA ARG A 57 20.27 -8.89 2.41
C ARG A 57 19.36 -10.10 2.45
N LYS A 58 19.88 -11.30 2.14
CA LYS A 58 19.14 -12.57 2.27
C LYS A 58 18.67 -12.78 3.71
N VAL A 59 19.54 -12.54 4.71
CA VAL A 59 19.19 -12.67 6.14
C VAL A 59 18.04 -11.73 6.51
N MET A 60 18.00 -10.52 5.96
CA MET A 60 16.92 -9.57 6.23
C MET A 60 15.59 -10.01 5.59
N VAL A 61 15.62 -10.62 4.40
CA VAL A 61 14.43 -11.21 3.78
C VAL A 61 13.93 -12.39 4.61
N LEU A 62 14.81 -13.30 5.03
CA LEU A 62 14.46 -14.45 5.87
C LEU A 62 13.86 -14.03 7.20
N ARG A 63 14.46 -13.05 7.88
CA ARG A 63 13.91 -12.48 9.11
C ARG A 63 12.48 -11.97 8.88
N SER A 64 12.28 -11.14 7.85
CA SER A 64 10.98 -10.52 7.61
C SER A 64 9.89 -11.53 7.23
N MET A 65 10.25 -12.64 6.61
CA MET A 65 9.33 -13.71 6.25
C MET A 65 9.07 -14.67 7.44
N LEU A 66 10.11 -15.16 8.10
CA LEU A 66 9.96 -16.16 9.16
C LEU A 66 9.42 -15.54 10.45
N VAL A 67 10.06 -14.47 10.93
CA VAL A 67 9.60 -13.77 12.15
C VAL A 67 8.26 -13.07 11.89
N GLY A 68 8.11 -12.42 10.73
CA GLY A 68 6.84 -11.80 10.32
C GLY A 68 5.72 -12.84 10.20
N GLY A 69 6.02 -14.02 9.66
CA GLY A 69 5.06 -15.14 9.56
C GLY A 69 4.64 -15.67 10.93
N LEU A 70 5.58 -15.82 11.86
CA LEU A 70 5.29 -16.21 13.25
C LEU A 70 4.40 -15.16 13.95
N ILE A 71 4.74 -13.86 13.84
CA ILE A 71 3.95 -12.79 14.44
C ILE A 71 2.53 -12.78 13.87
N ILE A 72 2.36 -12.96 12.54
CA ILE A 72 1.04 -13.04 11.93
C ILE A 72 0.26 -14.26 12.44
N ALA A 73 0.89 -15.42 12.54
CA ALA A 73 0.24 -16.61 13.10
C ALA A 73 -0.21 -16.38 14.56
N LEU A 74 0.63 -15.74 15.39
CA LEU A 74 0.29 -15.40 16.77
C LEU A 74 -0.91 -14.43 16.88
N MET A 75 -1.15 -13.58 15.87
CA MET A 75 -2.34 -12.73 15.85
C MET A 75 -3.65 -13.54 15.81
N GLY A 76 -3.63 -14.75 15.29
CA GLY A 76 -4.78 -15.66 15.33
C GLY A 76 -5.15 -16.15 16.73
N LEU A 77 -4.26 -16.00 17.72
CA LEU A 77 -4.44 -16.44 19.11
C LEU A 77 -4.85 -15.31 20.07
N VAL A 78 -4.87 -14.05 19.62
CA VAL A 78 -5.18 -12.93 20.50
C VAL A 78 -6.62 -12.99 21.02
N GLN A 79 -6.80 -12.49 22.24
CA GLN A 79 -8.07 -12.48 22.94
C GLN A 79 -8.59 -11.05 23.20
N ASN A 80 -7.72 -10.05 23.06
CA ASN A 80 -8.07 -8.64 23.27
C ASN A 80 -7.27 -7.73 22.31
N VAL A 81 -7.68 -6.46 22.25
CA VAL A 81 -7.11 -5.48 21.32
C VAL A 81 -5.70 -5.06 21.72
N GLU A 82 -5.35 -5.10 22.99
CA GLU A 82 -4.02 -4.73 23.50
C GLU A 82 -2.96 -5.74 23.02
N GLN A 83 -3.24 -7.05 23.15
CA GLN A 83 -2.38 -8.10 22.59
C GLN A 83 -2.22 -7.94 21.07
N PHE A 84 -3.32 -7.61 20.40
CA PHE A 84 -3.29 -7.39 18.95
C PHE A 84 -2.42 -6.17 18.60
N LEU A 85 -2.54 -5.07 19.34
CA LEU A 85 -1.73 -3.87 19.14
C LEU A 85 -0.23 -4.17 19.31
N VAL A 86 0.15 -4.90 20.37
CA VAL A 86 1.54 -5.31 20.58
C VAL A 86 2.07 -6.11 19.39
N LEU A 87 1.32 -7.10 18.92
CA LEU A 87 1.73 -7.90 17.76
C LEU A 87 1.79 -7.07 16.46
N ARG A 88 0.91 -6.09 16.29
CA ARG A 88 0.95 -5.15 15.15
C ARG A 88 2.17 -4.24 15.18
N ILE A 89 2.56 -3.75 16.36
CA ILE A 89 3.80 -3.00 16.55
C ILE A 89 5.00 -3.90 16.22
N LEU A 90 5.06 -5.10 16.78
CA LEU A 90 6.12 -6.08 16.50
C LEU A 90 6.17 -6.44 15.02
N GLN A 91 5.02 -6.60 14.37
CA GLN A 91 4.96 -6.81 12.92
C GLN A 91 5.66 -5.66 12.18
N GLY A 92 5.35 -4.39 12.53
CA GLY A 92 6.02 -3.23 11.93
C GLY A 92 7.54 -3.23 12.17
N VAL A 93 7.97 -3.58 13.39
CA VAL A 93 9.40 -3.70 13.73
C VAL A 93 10.11 -4.74 12.88
N PHE A 94 9.53 -5.94 12.74
CA PHE A 94 10.23 -7.09 12.16
C PHE A 94 9.92 -7.37 10.68
N THR A 95 8.97 -6.68 10.05
CA THR A 95 8.68 -6.85 8.62
C THR A 95 9.47 -5.87 7.74
N GLY A 96 9.00 -5.58 6.54
CA GLY A 96 9.73 -4.78 5.54
C GLY A 96 10.20 -5.64 4.37
N THR A 97 9.47 -6.72 4.09
CA THR A 97 9.82 -7.75 3.09
C THR A 97 10.04 -7.18 1.70
N ILE A 98 9.24 -6.19 1.26
CA ILE A 98 9.39 -5.59 -0.09
C ILE A 98 10.74 -4.89 -0.20
N ALA A 99 11.08 -4.04 0.78
CA ALA A 99 12.34 -3.30 0.75
C ALA A 99 13.55 -4.24 0.78
N ALA A 100 13.50 -5.26 1.64
CA ALA A 100 14.55 -6.26 1.75
C ALA A 100 14.69 -7.09 0.46
N ALA A 101 13.58 -7.55 -0.13
CA ALA A 101 13.58 -8.29 -1.39
C ALA A 101 14.09 -7.44 -2.56
N THR A 102 13.67 -6.18 -2.66
CA THR A 102 14.16 -5.25 -3.68
C THR A 102 15.66 -5.03 -3.56
N ALA A 103 16.16 -4.84 -2.35
CA ALA A 103 17.59 -4.69 -2.09
C ALA A 103 18.38 -5.97 -2.43
N LEU A 104 17.82 -7.15 -2.13
CA LEU A 104 18.44 -8.44 -2.45
C LEU A 104 18.53 -8.64 -3.97
N VAL A 105 17.42 -8.45 -4.71
CA VAL A 105 17.40 -8.56 -6.18
C VAL A 105 18.39 -7.59 -6.82
N ALA A 106 18.47 -6.35 -6.32
CA ALA A 106 19.43 -5.35 -6.81
C ALA A 106 20.91 -5.78 -6.66
N THR A 107 21.19 -6.74 -5.77
CA THR A 107 22.55 -7.17 -5.48
C THR A 107 22.95 -8.44 -6.21
N ILE A 108 22.01 -9.41 -6.30
CA ILE A 108 22.34 -10.74 -6.84
C ILE A 108 22.15 -10.84 -8.36
N VAL A 109 21.39 -9.89 -8.96
CA VAL A 109 21.07 -9.93 -10.39
C VAL A 109 22.09 -9.13 -11.20
N PRO A 110 22.66 -9.70 -12.30
CA PRO A 110 23.50 -8.97 -13.23
C PRO A 110 22.84 -7.72 -13.81
N ARG A 111 23.63 -6.69 -14.13
CA ARG A 111 23.12 -5.37 -14.58
C ARG A 111 22.26 -5.43 -15.85
N ASP A 112 22.59 -6.32 -16.77
CA ASP A 112 21.86 -6.55 -18.03
C ASP A 112 20.43 -7.09 -17.81
N ARG A 113 20.18 -7.81 -16.70
CA ARG A 113 18.87 -8.41 -16.35
C ARG A 113 18.16 -7.70 -15.22
N LEU A 114 18.80 -6.70 -14.60
CA LEU A 114 18.28 -6.05 -13.38
C LEU A 114 16.90 -5.42 -13.61
N ALA A 115 16.71 -4.69 -14.71
CA ALA A 115 15.43 -4.04 -15.00
C ALA A 115 14.28 -5.05 -15.15
N ALA A 116 14.52 -6.15 -15.86
CA ALA A 116 13.54 -7.22 -16.05
C ALA A 116 13.20 -7.91 -14.71
N SER A 117 14.20 -8.22 -13.89
CA SER A 117 14.00 -8.86 -12.58
C SER A 117 13.27 -7.96 -11.57
N MET A 118 13.56 -6.65 -11.58
CA MET A 118 12.81 -5.67 -10.80
C MET A 118 11.36 -5.57 -11.26
N GLY A 119 11.12 -5.60 -12.56
CA GLY A 119 9.77 -5.65 -13.14
C GLY A 119 8.99 -6.90 -12.68
N GLN A 120 9.61 -8.07 -12.71
CA GLN A 120 9.01 -9.32 -12.22
C GLN A 120 8.69 -9.28 -10.73
N LEU A 121 9.63 -8.75 -9.90
CA LEU A 121 9.40 -8.56 -8.47
C LEU A 121 8.18 -7.64 -8.24
N GLN A 122 8.13 -6.51 -8.94
CA GLN A 122 7.04 -5.56 -8.80
C GLN A 122 5.70 -6.13 -9.27
N THR A 123 5.70 -6.88 -10.36
CA THR A 123 4.51 -7.62 -10.84
C THR A 123 4.01 -8.60 -9.78
N SER A 124 4.92 -9.35 -9.14
CA SER A 124 4.58 -10.29 -8.06
C SER A 124 3.96 -9.58 -6.85
N VAL A 125 4.44 -8.36 -6.54
CA VAL A 125 3.86 -7.52 -5.48
C VAL A 125 2.42 -7.11 -5.85
N TYR A 126 2.20 -6.64 -7.07
CA TYR A 126 0.86 -6.22 -7.52
C TYR A 126 -0.13 -7.38 -7.60
N VAL A 127 0.31 -8.54 -8.10
CA VAL A 127 -0.50 -9.77 -8.09
C VAL A 127 -0.90 -10.13 -6.67
N GLY A 128 0.05 -10.05 -5.71
CA GLY A 128 -0.24 -10.30 -4.30
C GLY A 128 -1.25 -9.33 -3.70
N ILE A 129 -1.18 -8.05 -4.05
CA ILE A 129 -2.12 -7.03 -3.59
C ILE A 129 -3.51 -7.23 -4.22
N ALA A 130 -3.57 -7.59 -5.49
CA ALA A 130 -4.83 -7.76 -6.21
C ALA A 130 -5.61 -9.01 -5.78
N PHE A 131 -4.94 -10.15 -5.69
CA PHE A 131 -5.56 -11.43 -5.37
C PHE A 131 -5.60 -11.75 -3.88
N GLY A 132 -4.73 -11.15 -3.08
CA GLY A 132 -4.67 -11.37 -1.63
C GLY A 132 -6.02 -11.22 -0.93
N PRO A 133 -6.71 -10.09 -1.04
CA PRO A 133 -8.00 -9.87 -0.40
C PRO A 133 -9.10 -10.85 -0.82
N VAL A 134 -9.13 -11.21 -2.10
CA VAL A 134 -10.13 -12.17 -2.64
C VAL A 134 -9.88 -13.56 -2.08
N LEU A 135 -8.65 -14.06 -2.18
CA LEU A 135 -8.26 -15.36 -1.62
C LEU A 135 -8.40 -15.37 -0.10
N GLY A 136 -8.03 -14.27 0.57
CA GLY A 136 -8.23 -14.10 2.00
C GLY A 136 -9.69 -14.16 2.40
N GLY A 137 -10.61 -13.60 1.59
CA GLY A 137 -12.06 -13.70 1.79
C GLY A 137 -12.58 -15.13 1.70
N LEU A 138 -12.12 -15.87 0.68
CA LEU A 138 -12.47 -17.29 0.51
C LEU A 138 -11.94 -18.15 1.69
N ILE A 139 -10.69 -17.94 2.09
CA ILE A 139 -10.08 -18.65 3.23
C ILE A 139 -10.81 -18.28 4.52
N ALA A 140 -11.11 -16.99 4.75
CA ALA A 140 -11.82 -16.54 5.93
C ALA A 140 -13.26 -17.10 6.01
N GLN A 141 -13.89 -17.34 4.87
CA GLN A 141 -15.20 -18.00 4.81
C GLN A 141 -15.10 -19.50 5.14
N ALA A 142 -14.03 -20.17 4.69
CA ALA A 142 -13.84 -21.61 4.89
C ALA A 142 -13.37 -21.98 6.30
N VAL A 143 -12.37 -21.26 6.84
CA VAL A 143 -11.69 -21.61 8.11
C VAL A 143 -11.82 -20.53 9.20
N GLY A 144 -12.63 -19.50 8.96
CA GLY A 144 -12.77 -18.36 9.87
C GLY A 144 -11.62 -17.37 9.79
N ILE A 145 -11.78 -16.19 10.41
CA ILE A 145 -10.76 -15.14 10.35
C ILE A 145 -9.50 -15.56 11.12
N ARG A 146 -9.65 -16.24 12.28
CA ARG A 146 -8.51 -16.79 13.04
C ARG A 146 -7.69 -17.76 12.22
N GLY A 147 -8.35 -18.66 11.48
CA GLY A 147 -7.70 -19.61 10.57
C GLY A 147 -6.89 -18.92 9.47
N THR A 148 -7.37 -17.79 8.97
CA THR A 148 -6.69 -17.01 7.94
C THR A 148 -5.33 -16.49 8.40
N PHE A 149 -5.16 -16.12 9.68
CA PHE A 149 -3.87 -15.73 10.24
C PHE A 149 -2.85 -16.88 10.22
N PHE A 150 -3.29 -18.10 10.56
CA PHE A 150 -2.39 -19.26 10.52
C PHE A 150 -2.00 -19.62 9.09
N VAL A 151 -2.93 -19.58 8.13
CA VAL A 151 -2.63 -19.81 6.71
C VAL A 151 -1.63 -18.76 6.18
N ALA A 152 -1.83 -17.49 6.52
CA ALA A 152 -0.93 -16.40 6.13
C ALA A 152 0.47 -16.57 6.74
N GLY A 153 0.55 -16.94 8.02
CA GLY A 153 1.80 -17.22 8.72
C GLY A 153 2.55 -18.40 8.11
N ALA A 154 1.86 -19.51 7.85
CA ALA A 154 2.43 -20.68 7.19
C ALA A 154 2.94 -20.37 5.78
N MET A 155 2.19 -19.60 5.00
CA MET A 155 2.59 -19.18 3.65
C MET A 155 3.86 -18.33 3.67
N LEU A 156 4.00 -17.42 4.65
CA LEU A 156 5.24 -16.65 4.82
C LEU A 156 6.40 -17.53 5.25
N ALA A 157 6.18 -18.48 6.15
CA ALA A 157 7.19 -19.44 6.57
C ALA A 157 7.69 -20.31 5.40
N VAL A 158 6.77 -20.85 4.60
CA VAL A 158 7.12 -21.59 3.37
C VAL A 158 7.89 -20.72 2.40
N SER A 159 7.44 -19.46 2.17
CA SER A 159 8.17 -18.52 1.32
C SER A 159 9.57 -18.24 1.85
N GLY A 160 9.74 -18.10 3.17
CA GLY A 160 11.05 -17.94 3.80
C GLY A 160 11.95 -19.16 3.60
N LEU A 161 11.42 -20.37 3.75
CA LEU A 161 12.15 -21.62 3.50
C LEU A 161 12.60 -21.74 2.04
N LEU A 162 11.73 -21.36 1.08
CA LEU A 162 12.10 -21.33 -0.34
C LEU A 162 13.23 -20.35 -0.61
N VAL A 163 13.18 -19.15 -0.03
CA VAL A 163 14.28 -18.17 -0.14
C VAL A 163 15.56 -18.71 0.50
N TRP A 164 15.46 -19.35 1.65
CA TRP A 164 16.61 -19.96 2.32
C TRP A 164 17.30 -21.01 1.45
N GLN A 165 16.53 -21.87 0.81
CA GLN A 165 17.01 -22.99 0.03
C GLN A 165 17.53 -22.57 -1.36
N PHE A 166 16.78 -21.73 -2.09
CA PHE A 166 17.03 -21.47 -3.52
C PHE A 166 17.77 -20.16 -3.80
N VAL A 167 17.79 -19.21 -2.88
CA VAL A 167 18.43 -17.92 -3.12
C VAL A 167 19.83 -17.93 -2.51
N HIS A 168 20.85 -17.72 -3.33
CA HIS A 168 22.26 -17.62 -2.89
C HIS A 168 22.70 -16.16 -3.01
N GLU A 169 23.22 -15.60 -1.94
CA GLU A 169 23.81 -14.26 -1.89
C GLU A 169 25.30 -14.37 -1.67
N HIS A 170 26.10 -13.84 -2.59
CA HIS A 170 27.53 -13.62 -2.37
C HIS A 170 27.70 -12.26 -1.72
N TYR A 171 27.73 -12.24 -0.40
CA TYR A 171 27.83 -11.01 0.35
C TYR A 171 29.22 -10.41 0.18
N SER A 172 29.29 -9.15 -0.32
CA SER A 172 30.47 -8.31 -0.31
C SER A 172 30.17 -7.05 0.49
N PRO A 173 30.96 -6.75 1.54
CA PRO A 173 30.74 -5.54 2.33
C PRO A 173 30.81 -4.30 1.43
N PRO A 174 29.89 -3.33 1.58
CA PRO A 174 29.84 -2.15 0.73
C PRO A 174 31.11 -1.30 0.95
N SER A 175 31.64 -0.75 -0.15
CA SER A 175 32.63 0.32 -0.09
C SER A 175 32.03 1.54 0.64
N THR A 176 32.82 2.20 1.46
CA THR A 176 32.44 3.33 2.32
C THR A 176 32.11 4.60 1.53
N VAL A 177 31.04 4.58 0.75
CA VAL A 177 30.51 5.79 0.12
C VAL A 177 29.61 6.49 1.13
N ARG A 178 30.03 7.66 1.59
CA ARG A 178 29.26 8.54 2.48
C ARG A 178 28.00 9.02 1.76
N ARG A 179 26.85 8.43 2.09
CA ARG A 179 25.54 8.88 1.58
C ARG A 179 25.12 10.12 2.36
N PRO A 180 24.55 11.16 1.71
CA PRO A 180 24.02 12.32 2.40
C PRO A 180 22.94 11.88 3.42
N GLY A 181 22.91 12.54 4.58
CA GLY A 181 21.97 12.22 5.64
C GLY A 181 20.52 12.38 5.20
N PHE A 182 19.62 11.58 5.78
CA PHE A 182 18.18 11.61 5.46
C PHE A 182 17.58 13.04 5.59
N PHE A 183 17.88 13.74 6.67
CA PHE A 183 17.37 15.10 6.91
C PHE A 183 17.91 16.14 5.91
N GLU A 184 19.15 16.00 5.50
CA GLU A 184 19.75 16.86 4.47
C GLU A 184 19.07 16.64 3.12
N THR A 185 18.85 15.39 2.75
CA THR A 185 18.16 15.01 1.52
C THR A 185 16.71 15.48 1.53
N LEU A 186 16.01 15.32 2.66
CA LEU A 186 14.64 15.78 2.87
C LEU A 186 14.54 17.31 2.75
N GLY A 187 15.45 18.04 3.39
CA GLY A 187 15.49 19.50 3.31
C GLY A 187 15.72 20.03 1.88
N ARG A 188 16.58 19.38 1.10
CA ARG A 188 16.78 19.68 -0.32
C ARG A 188 15.52 19.39 -1.15
N GLY A 189 14.84 18.27 -0.90
CA GLY A 189 13.59 17.89 -1.59
C GLY A 189 12.46 18.87 -1.34
N LEU A 190 12.25 19.26 -0.08
CA LEU A 190 11.20 20.21 0.33
C LEU A 190 11.43 21.63 -0.23
N ARG A 191 12.69 22.02 -0.48
CA ARG A 191 13.04 23.31 -1.12
C ARG A 191 12.99 23.24 -2.66
N SER A 192 12.88 22.08 -3.24
CA SER A 192 12.84 21.89 -4.69
C SER A 192 11.47 22.27 -5.25
N ARG A 193 11.44 23.24 -6.17
CA ARG A 193 10.21 23.66 -6.88
C ARG A 193 9.59 22.55 -7.74
N THR A 194 10.35 21.52 -8.07
CA THR A 194 9.90 20.39 -8.90
C THR A 194 9.51 19.18 -8.04
N LEU A 195 10.33 18.82 -7.04
CA LEU A 195 10.12 17.61 -6.24
C LEU A 195 9.03 17.78 -5.18
N MET A 196 8.95 18.95 -4.54
CA MET A 196 7.97 19.19 -3.48
C MET A 196 6.52 18.99 -3.96
N PRO A 197 6.08 19.56 -5.11
CA PRO A 197 4.74 19.29 -5.62
C PRO A 197 4.46 17.81 -5.88
N LEU A 198 5.44 17.05 -6.36
CA LEU A 198 5.31 15.63 -6.63
C LEU A 198 5.27 14.79 -5.34
N MET A 199 6.04 15.17 -4.32
CA MET A 199 5.96 14.56 -2.99
C MET A 199 4.57 14.76 -2.36
N VAL A 200 4.03 15.99 -2.42
CA VAL A 200 2.66 16.27 -1.95
C VAL A 200 1.62 15.48 -2.74
N THR A 201 1.79 15.39 -4.06
CA THR A 201 0.91 14.59 -4.92
C THR A 201 0.89 13.12 -4.48
N LEU A 202 2.05 12.48 -4.30
CA LEU A 202 2.13 11.07 -3.88
C LEU A 202 1.63 10.86 -2.45
N LEU A 203 1.88 11.81 -1.55
CA LEU A 203 1.32 11.78 -0.19
C LEU A 203 -0.21 11.80 -0.25
N LEU A 204 -0.82 12.72 -0.98
CA LEU A 204 -2.28 12.84 -1.08
C LEU A 204 -2.92 11.66 -1.83
N VAL A 205 -2.29 11.14 -2.88
CA VAL A 205 -2.72 9.92 -3.56
C VAL A 205 -2.77 8.76 -2.57
N GLN A 206 -1.71 8.57 -1.81
CA GLN A 206 -1.60 7.46 -0.89
C GLN A 206 -2.53 7.64 0.32
N LEU A 207 -2.65 8.87 0.81
CA LEU A 207 -3.58 9.22 1.87
C LEU A 207 -5.02 8.90 1.45
N SER A 208 -5.45 9.32 0.24
CA SER A 208 -6.82 9.10 -0.25
C SER A 208 -7.19 7.63 -0.35
N THR A 209 -6.26 6.76 -0.75
CA THR A 209 -6.50 5.31 -0.81
C THR A 209 -6.47 4.66 0.57
N ALA A 210 -5.57 5.11 1.45
CA ALA A 210 -5.39 4.55 2.78
C ALA A 210 -6.51 4.91 3.77
N ILE A 211 -7.15 6.08 3.61
CA ILE A 211 -8.29 6.53 4.42
C ILE A 211 -9.43 5.50 4.38
N VAL A 212 -9.75 4.95 3.22
CA VAL A 212 -10.89 4.03 3.03
C VAL A 212 -10.58 2.62 3.51
N PHE A 213 -9.31 2.24 3.55
CA PHE A 213 -8.88 0.86 3.77
C PHE A 213 -9.48 0.19 5.02
N PRO A 214 -9.43 0.78 6.24
CA PRO A 214 -9.90 0.11 7.45
C PRO A 214 -11.43 0.03 7.56
N ILE A 215 -12.16 0.91 6.87
CA ILE A 215 -13.61 0.98 7.00
C ILE A 215 -14.35 0.13 5.95
N LEU A 216 -13.68 -0.26 4.88
CA LEU A 216 -14.32 -0.90 3.73
C LEU A 216 -15.02 -2.21 4.09
N PRO A 217 -14.46 -3.14 4.89
CA PRO A 217 -15.17 -4.36 5.28
C PRO A 217 -16.38 -4.10 6.18
N LEU A 218 -16.32 -3.10 7.06
CA LEU A 218 -17.44 -2.71 7.93
C LEU A 218 -18.56 -2.03 7.10
N TYR A 219 -18.18 -1.27 6.09
CA TYR A 219 -19.17 -0.70 5.18
C TYR A 219 -19.85 -1.76 4.33
N VAL A 220 -19.11 -2.74 3.81
CA VAL A 220 -19.65 -3.92 3.13
C VAL A 220 -20.60 -4.67 4.05
N GLU A 221 -20.23 -4.93 5.31
CA GLU A 221 -21.10 -5.55 6.30
C GLU A 221 -22.42 -4.79 6.47
N ARG A 222 -22.36 -3.45 6.55
CA ARG A 222 -23.53 -2.59 6.73
C ARG A 222 -24.52 -2.62 5.55
N ILE A 223 -24.04 -2.75 4.31
CA ILE A 223 -24.87 -2.76 3.09
C ILE A 223 -25.25 -4.16 2.63
N SER A 224 -24.75 -5.20 3.31
CA SER A 224 -25.04 -6.60 3.04
C SER A 224 -26.26 -7.09 3.82
N SER A 225 -26.98 -8.06 3.25
CA SER A 225 -28.05 -8.78 3.93
C SER A 225 -27.50 -9.81 4.92
N ALA A 226 -28.33 -10.27 5.87
CA ALA A 226 -27.89 -11.24 6.90
C ALA A 226 -27.39 -12.60 6.33
N THR A 227 -27.81 -12.96 5.13
CA THR A 227 -27.43 -14.21 4.44
C THR A 227 -26.22 -14.03 3.52
N ASP A 228 -25.72 -12.81 3.34
CA ASP A 228 -24.65 -12.52 2.40
C ASP A 228 -23.25 -12.96 2.92
N PRO A 229 -22.38 -13.45 2.05
CA PRO A 229 -21.00 -13.80 2.41
C PRO A 229 -20.13 -12.53 2.55
N VAL A 230 -20.31 -11.76 3.62
CA VAL A 230 -19.66 -10.45 3.87
C VAL A 230 -18.15 -10.50 3.67
N LYS A 231 -17.50 -11.58 4.17
CA LYS A 231 -16.04 -11.75 4.05
C LYS A 231 -15.60 -11.83 2.59
N LEU A 232 -16.35 -12.57 1.77
CA LEU A 232 -16.08 -12.68 0.33
C LEU A 232 -16.32 -11.34 -0.36
N TYR A 233 -17.43 -10.67 -0.07
CA TYR A 233 -17.75 -9.37 -0.68
C TYR A 233 -16.74 -8.28 -0.31
N ALA A 234 -16.25 -8.27 0.93
CA ALA A 234 -15.15 -7.39 1.33
C ALA A 234 -13.88 -7.67 0.52
N GLY A 235 -13.53 -8.94 0.34
CA GLY A 235 -12.42 -9.36 -0.50
C GLY A 235 -12.60 -8.94 -1.96
N LEU A 236 -13.79 -9.14 -2.52
CA LEU A 236 -14.13 -8.73 -3.90
C LEU A 236 -14.07 -7.21 -4.09
N ALA A 237 -14.46 -6.41 -3.10
CA ALA A 237 -14.39 -4.95 -3.18
C ALA A 237 -12.95 -4.43 -3.29
N PHE A 238 -11.99 -5.05 -2.57
CA PHE A 238 -10.57 -4.79 -2.76
C PHE A 238 -10.06 -5.33 -4.09
N GLY A 239 -10.41 -6.57 -4.41
CA GLY A 239 -9.99 -7.25 -5.63
C GLY A 239 -10.45 -6.54 -6.90
N ALA A 240 -11.71 -6.12 -6.96
CA ALA A 240 -12.24 -5.36 -8.08
C ALA A 240 -11.44 -4.07 -8.33
N THR A 241 -11.19 -3.29 -7.26
CA THR A 241 -10.36 -2.09 -7.36
C THR A 241 -8.97 -2.42 -7.91
N ALA A 242 -8.32 -3.46 -7.38
CA ALA A 242 -6.95 -3.82 -7.76
C ALA A 242 -6.85 -4.36 -9.19
N VAL A 243 -7.81 -5.19 -9.62
CA VAL A 243 -7.85 -5.74 -11.00
C VAL A 243 -8.04 -4.60 -12.01
N PHE A 244 -9.03 -3.72 -11.79
CA PHE A 244 -9.26 -2.60 -12.70
C PHE A 244 -8.14 -1.57 -12.66
N ALA A 245 -7.45 -1.39 -11.51
CA ALA A 245 -6.24 -0.56 -11.42
C ALA A 245 -5.08 -1.16 -12.23
N ALA A 246 -4.88 -2.46 -12.17
CA ALA A 246 -3.85 -3.14 -12.95
C ALA A 246 -4.12 -3.04 -14.46
N LEU A 247 -5.38 -3.25 -14.87
CA LEU A 247 -5.80 -3.07 -16.28
C LEU A 247 -5.55 -1.63 -16.74
N ALA A 248 -5.97 -0.64 -15.96
CA ALA A 248 -5.76 0.77 -16.28
C ALA A 248 -4.28 1.13 -16.39
N ALA A 249 -3.42 0.60 -15.52
CA ALA A 249 -1.98 0.83 -15.58
C ALA A 249 -1.34 0.30 -16.88
N VAL A 250 -1.84 -0.82 -17.42
CA VAL A 250 -1.38 -1.37 -18.72
C VAL A 250 -1.80 -0.45 -19.88
N PHE A 251 -3.04 0.01 -19.89
CA PHE A 251 -3.55 0.90 -20.96
C PHE A 251 -2.99 2.32 -20.86
N TYR A 252 -2.60 2.74 -19.68
CA TYR A 252 -2.04 4.06 -19.40
C TYR A 252 -0.83 4.39 -20.26
N SER A 253 0.10 3.45 -20.46
CA SER A 253 1.29 3.69 -21.27
C SER A 253 0.98 4.17 -22.70
N ARG A 254 -0.08 3.62 -23.31
CA ARG A 254 -0.53 4.01 -24.66
C ARG A 254 -1.22 5.38 -24.69
N LEU A 255 -1.86 5.76 -23.59
CA LEU A 255 -2.62 7.02 -23.50
C LEU A 255 -1.70 8.21 -23.22
N VAL A 256 -0.63 7.98 -22.47
CA VAL A 256 0.37 8.99 -22.12
C VAL A 256 1.06 9.59 -23.33
N ASP A 257 1.41 8.76 -24.32
CA ASP A 257 2.09 9.21 -25.53
C ASP A 257 1.26 10.24 -26.33
N ARG A 258 -0.08 10.21 -26.17
CA ARG A 258 -0.99 11.12 -26.87
C ARG A 258 -1.41 12.34 -26.06
N SER A 259 -1.53 12.20 -24.74
CA SER A 259 -2.18 13.21 -23.89
C SER A 259 -1.26 13.91 -22.91
N GLY A 260 -0.05 13.37 -22.67
CA GLY A 260 0.90 13.85 -21.66
C GLY A 260 0.56 13.38 -20.24
N TYR A 261 1.58 13.33 -19.38
CA TYR A 261 1.50 12.78 -18.01
C TYR A 261 0.60 13.61 -17.09
N ARG A 262 0.73 14.93 -17.15
CA ARG A 262 -0.01 15.87 -16.29
C ARG A 262 -1.51 15.84 -16.56
N ARG A 263 -1.94 15.84 -17.83
CA ARG A 263 -3.37 15.80 -18.20
C ARG A 263 -4.02 14.53 -17.74
N ILE A 264 -3.34 13.40 -17.92
CA ILE A 264 -3.86 12.10 -17.45
C ILE A 264 -3.96 12.07 -15.93
N LEU A 265 -2.97 12.61 -15.21
CA LEU A 265 -3.02 12.68 -13.75
C LEU A 265 -4.21 13.53 -13.25
N ILE A 266 -4.48 14.68 -13.89
CA ILE A 266 -5.64 15.52 -13.59
C ILE A 266 -6.95 14.75 -13.83
N PHE A 267 -7.06 14.13 -15.00
CA PHE A 267 -8.25 13.33 -15.36
C PHE A 267 -8.47 12.17 -14.39
N ALA A 268 -7.40 11.49 -13.98
CA ALA A 268 -7.44 10.41 -13.02
C ALA A 268 -7.88 10.87 -11.62
N CYS A 269 -7.41 12.04 -11.15
CA CYS A 269 -7.83 12.59 -9.86
C CYS A 269 -9.34 12.90 -9.83
N PHE A 270 -9.85 13.63 -10.83
CA PHE A 270 -11.27 13.98 -10.88
C PHE A 270 -12.14 12.75 -11.18
N GLY A 271 -11.70 11.86 -12.06
CA GLY A 271 -12.41 10.60 -12.33
C GLY A 271 -12.52 9.73 -11.07
N ALA A 272 -11.45 9.57 -10.31
CA ALA A 272 -11.51 8.87 -9.04
C ALA A 272 -12.46 9.56 -8.04
N ALA A 273 -12.43 10.88 -7.93
CA ALA A 273 -13.34 11.63 -7.07
C ALA A 273 -14.81 11.40 -7.43
N VAL A 274 -15.14 11.42 -8.73
CA VAL A 274 -16.50 11.15 -9.25
C VAL A 274 -16.99 9.75 -8.88
N PHE A 275 -16.10 8.73 -8.89
CA PHE A 275 -16.48 7.37 -8.51
C PHE A 275 -16.45 7.13 -6.99
N PHE A 276 -15.71 7.93 -6.20
CA PHE A 276 -15.77 7.87 -4.74
C PHE A 276 -17.02 8.52 -4.16
N LEU A 277 -17.48 9.63 -4.72
CA LEU A 277 -18.60 10.41 -4.20
C LEU A 277 -19.91 9.59 -4.07
N PRO A 278 -20.38 8.85 -5.09
CA PRO A 278 -21.61 8.09 -4.97
C PRO A 278 -21.50 6.88 -4.03
N GLN A 279 -20.29 6.42 -3.69
CA GLN A 279 -20.12 5.32 -2.71
C GLN A 279 -20.66 5.69 -1.32
N ALA A 280 -20.75 6.97 -0.98
CA ALA A 280 -21.36 7.44 0.26
C ALA A 280 -22.86 7.12 0.38
N PHE A 281 -23.54 6.86 -0.74
CA PHE A 281 -24.99 6.72 -0.84
C PHE A 281 -25.46 5.35 -1.38
N VAL A 282 -24.55 4.39 -1.49
CA VAL A 282 -24.82 3.04 -2.01
C VAL A 282 -25.76 2.28 -1.08
N GLN A 283 -26.71 1.55 -1.67
CA GLN A 283 -27.73 0.78 -0.95
C GLN A 283 -27.54 -0.74 -1.06
N ASN A 284 -26.72 -1.21 -2.01
CA ASN A 284 -26.47 -2.64 -2.22
C ASN A 284 -25.04 -2.92 -2.69
N ILE A 285 -24.62 -4.16 -2.51
CA ILE A 285 -23.25 -4.60 -2.80
C ILE A 285 -22.92 -4.52 -4.31
N GLY A 286 -23.89 -4.76 -5.19
CA GLY A 286 -23.65 -4.71 -6.64
C GLY A 286 -23.27 -3.29 -7.11
N GLN A 287 -23.98 -2.27 -6.65
CA GLN A 287 -23.65 -0.87 -6.91
C GLN A 287 -22.26 -0.54 -6.35
N PHE A 288 -21.97 -1.02 -5.14
CA PHE A 288 -20.68 -0.76 -4.51
C PHE A 288 -19.52 -1.36 -5.31
N LEU A 289 -19.62 -2.62 -5.71
CA LEU A 289 -18.58 -3.30 -6.51
C LEU A 289 -18.36 -2.63 -7.86
N LEU A 290 -19.44 -2.18 -8.52
CA LEU A 290 -19.35 -1.43 -9.77
C LEU A 290 -18.56 -0.12 -9.58
N LEU A 291 -18.90 0.66 -8.55
CA LEU A 291 -18.20 1.91 -8.24
C LEU A 291 -16.75 1.68 -7.84
N ARG A 292 -16.45 0.61 -7.09
CA ARG A 292 -15.09 0.20 -6.74
C ARG A 292 -14.25 -0.15 -7.98
N SER A 293 -14.86 -0.78 -8.97
CA SER A 293 -14.20 -1.05 -10.26
C SER A 293 -13.84 0.26 -10.98
N GLY A 294 -14.77 1.22 -11.00
CA GLY A 294 -14.51 2.56 -11.54
C GLY A 294 -13.39 3.31 -10.80
N VAL A 295 -13.39 3.27 -9.46
CA VAL A 295 -12.27 3.80 -8.67
C VAL A 295 -10.96 3.17 -9.10
N GLY A 296 -10.90 1.84 -9.29
CA GLY A 296 -9.71 1.13 -9.73
C GLY A 296 -9.14 1.71 -11.03
N ILE A 297 -9.99 1.93 -12.04
CA ILE A 297 -9.58 2.47 -13.34
C ILE A 297 -8.81 3.79 -13.19
N PHE A 298 -9.27 4.69 -12.35
CA PHE A 298 -8.65 5.99 -12.19
C PHE A 298 -7.47 5.97 -11.21
N THR A 299 -7.58 5.28 -10.07
CA THR A 299 -6.51 5.25 -9.06
C THR A 299 -5.29 4.47 -9.52
N GLY A 300 -5.48 3.45 -10.38
CA GLY A 300 -4.37 2.65 -10.93
C GLY A 300 -3.36 3.45 -11.75
N VAL A 301 -3.73 4.64 -12.21
CA VAL A 301 -2.89 5.52 -13.02
C VAL A 301 -2.12 6.53 -12.16
N LEU A 302 -2.63 6.89 -10.98
CA LEU A 302 -2.11 8.02 -10.19
C LEU A 302 -0.63 7.85 -9.79
N ILE A 303 -0.27 6.69 -9.24
CA ILE A 303 1.11 6.42 -8.80
C ILE A 303 2.07 6.28 -9.99
N PRO A 304 1.79 5.46 -11.01
CA PRO A 304 2.67 5.36 -12.18
C PRO A 304 2.89 6.69 -12.89
N ALA A 305 1.82 7.49 -13.09
CA ALA A 305 1.91 8.80 -13.70
C ALA A 305 2.81 9.75 -12.92
N THR A 306 2.61 9.83 -11.60
CA THR A 306 3.42 10.71 -10.76
C THR A 306 4.88 10.28 -10.73
N ASN A 307 5.15 8.96 -10.62
CA ASN A 307 6.51 8.43 -10.64
C ASN A 307 7.21 8.67 -11.99
N ALA A 308 6.48 8.59 -13.10
CA ALA A 308 7.04 8.94 -14.40
C ALA A 308 7.44 10.42 -14.48
N ILE A 309 6.59 11.34 -13.98
CA ILE A 309 6.91 12.76 -13.88
C ILE A 309 8.17 12.98 -13.01
N VAL A 310 8.28 12.28 -11.86
CA VAL A 310 9.48 12.35 -11.00
C VAL A 310 10.72 11.95 -11.78
N GLY A 311 10.69 10.80 -12.48
CA GLY A 311 11.83 10.30 -13.24
C GLY A 311 12.26 11.18 -14.40
N LEU A 312 11.29 11.78 -15.11
CA LEU A 312 11.55 12.67 -16.26
C LEU A 312 11.97 14.06 -15.85
N SER A 313 11.46 14.56 -14.72
CA SER A 313 11.77 15.91 -14.23
C SER A 313 13.02 15.98 -13.35
N THR A 314 13.67 14.84 -13.07
CA THR A 314 14.83 14.75 -12.17
C THR A 314 16.08 14.35 -12.92
N PRO A 315 17.20 15.09 -12.80
CA PRO A 315 18.49 14.71 -13.37
C PRO A 315 18.92 13.30 -12.96
N PRO A 316 19.59 12.52 -13.84
CA PRO A 316 19.98 11.13 -13.57
C PRO A 316 20.76 10.95 -12.26
N GLU A 317 21.61 11.91 -11.91
CA GLU A 317 22.52 11.86 -10.76
C GLU A 317 21.78 11.84 -9.41
N ILE A 318 20.60 12.46 -9.34
CA ILE A 318 19.81 12.61 -8.11
C ILE A 318 18.49 11.84 -8.13
N ARG A 319 18.20 11.09 -9.21
CA ARG A 319 16.94 10.30 -9.34
C ARG A 319 16.71 9.35 -8.17
N GLY A 320 17.76 8.67 -7.72
CA GLY A 320 17.65 7.77 -6.57
C GLY A 320 17.19 8.48 -5.31
N SER A 321 17.73 9.67 -5.03
CA SER A 321 17.31 10.50 -3.90
C SER A 321 15.88 11.02 -4.07
N ALA A 322 15.49 11.41 -5.29
CA ALA A 322 14.13 11.87 -5.59
C ALA A 322 13.10 10.77 -5.35
N TYR A 323 13.35 9.53 -5.82
CA TYR A 323 12.47 8.39 -5.54
C TYR A 323 12.47 8.01 -4.06
N GLY A 324 13.59 8.15 -3.36
CA GLY A 324 13.64 7.95 -1.90
C GLY A 324 12.71 8.93 -1.16
N LEU A 325 12.76 10.21 -1.53
CA LEU A 325 11.90 11.25 -0.94
C LEU A 325 10.42 11.04 -1.24
N THR A 326 10.08 10.72 -2.49
CA THR A 326 8.69 10.45 -2.89
C THR A 326 8.15 9.18 -2.25
N SER A 327 8.99 8.16 -2.04
CA SER A 327 8.62 6.95 -1.27
C SER A 327 8.37 7.27 0.20
N SER A 328 9.14 8.20 0.80
CA SER A 328 8.88 8.65 2.18
C SER A 328 7.54 9.39 2.28
N ALA A 329 7.21 10.24 1.31
CA ALA A 329 5.91 10.93 1.26
C ALA A 329 4.74 9.91 1.14
N THR A 330 4.90 8.90 0.29
CA THR A 330 3.96 7.77 0.15
C THR A 330 3.78 7.01 1.47
N ALA A 331 4.88 6.73 2.18
CA ALA A 331 4.85 6.04 3.46
C ALA A 331 4.11 6.84 4.55
N VAL A 332 4.29 8.16 4.57
CA VAL A 332 3.54 9.06 5.49
C VAL A 332 2.05 9.00 5.20
N GLY A 333 1.63 9.07 3.93
CA GLY A 333 0.22 8.92 3.54
C GLY A 333 -0.38 7.59 3.99
N ASN A 334 0.37 6.50 3.79
CA ASN A 334 -0.04 5.15 4.24
C ASN A 334 -0.12 5.02 5.76
N ALA A 335 0.75 5.68 6.51
CA ALA A 335 0.77 5.60 7.97
C ALA A 335 -0.37 6.40 8.60
N ILE A 336 -0.66 7.60 8.09
CA ILE A 336 -1.65 8.52 8.67
C ILE A 336 -3.07 8.22 8.16
N GLY A 337 -3.20 7.80 6.90
CA GLY A 337 -4.50 7.59 6.25
C GLY A 337 -5.48 6.71 7.01
N PRO A 338 -5.09 5.51 7.47
CA PRO A 338 -6.00 4.62 8.19
C PRO A 338 -6.55 5.21 9.49
N LEU A 339 -5.73 5.94 10.24
CA LEU A 339 -6.16 6.59 11.48
C LEU A 339 -7.14 7.74 11.17
N LEU A 340 -6.83 8.59 10.18
CA LEU A 340 -7.74 9.66 9.76
C LEU A 340 -9.09 9.10 9.27
N GLY A 341 -9.06 8.05 8.45
CA GLY A 341 -10.27 7.41 7.96
C GLY A 341 -11.12 6.82 9.08
N SER A 342 -10.48 6.16 10.01
CA SER A 342 -11.16 5.55 11.16
C SER A 342 -11.73 6.58 12.12
N THR A 343 -11.00 7.65 12.44
CA THR A 343 -11.51 8.73 13.28
C THR A 343 -12.67 9.46 12.62
N LEU A 344 -12.58 9.72 11.31
CA LEU A 344 -13.65 10.34 10.55
C LEU A 344 -14.92 9.48 10.54
N ALA A 345 -14.77 8.16 10.30
CA ALA A 345 -15.88 7.22 10.32
C ALA A 345 -16.51 7.07 11.69
N ALA A 346 -15.71 7.05 12.76
CA ALA A 346 -16.19 6.95 14.13
C ALA A 346 -16.99 8.19 14.56
N SER A 347 -16.60 9.40 14.09
CA SER A 347 -17.22 10.67 14.46
C SER A 347 -18.42 11.04 13.58
N PHE A 348 -18.35 10.75 12.27
CA PHE A 348 -19.32 11.24 11.27
C PHE A 348 -19.95 10.13 10.42
N GLY A 349 -19.62 8.85 10.73
CA GLY A 349 -20.12 7.69 9.99
C GLY A 349 -19.34 7.38 8.71
N TYR A 350 -19.60 6.20 8.13
CA TYR A 350 -18.84 5.69 6.98
C TYR A 350 -18.93 6.54 5.71
N SER A 351 -20.10 7.14 5.46
CA SER A 351 -20.32 8.00 4.28
C SER A 351 -19.36 9.19 4.24
N SER A 352 -19.04 9.77 5.40
CA SER A 352 -18.09 10.89 5.50
C SER A 352 -16.71 10.57 4.95
N VAL A 353 -16.28 9.31 5.07
CA VAL A 353 -14.95 8.86 4.60
C VAL A 353 -14.88 8.86 3.07
N PHE A 354 -15.94 8.41 2.39
CA PHE A 354 -16.01 8.45 0.92
C PHE A 354 -16.09 9.89 0.41
N LEU A 355 -16.87 10.76 1.07
CA LEU A 355 -16.96 12.17 0.74
C LEU A 355 -15.62 12.90 0.95
N ALA A 356 -14.95 12.64 2.08
CA ALA A 356 -13.62 13.20 2.35
C ALA A 356 -12.58 12.72 1.34
N THR A 357 -12.60 11.43 0.97
CA THR A 357 -11.70 10.89 -0.06
C THR A 357 -11.95 11.53 -1.42
N ALA A 358 -13.21 11.69 -1.81
CA ALA A 358 -13.56 12.41 -3.04
C ALA A 358 -13.07 13.86 -2.98
N GLY A 359 -13.25 14.55 -1.85
CA GLY A 359 -12.75 15.90 -1.62
C GLY A 359 -11.22 15.99 -1.72
N VAL A 360 -10.48 15.09 -1.08
CA VAL A 360 -9.01 15.04 -1.17
C VAL A 360 -8.55 14.84 -2.61
N LEU A 361 -9.19 13.96 -3.38
CA LEU A 361 -8.85 13.72 -4.78
C LEU A 361 -9.20 14.91 -5.67
N ALA A 362 -10.30 15.60 -5.42
CA ALA A 362 -10.66 16.82 -6.15
C ALA A 362 -9.65 17.95 -5.85
N VAL A 363 -9.29 18.17 -4.59
CA VAL A 363 -8.23 19.11 -4.17
C VAL A 363 -6.89 18.74 -4.80
N LEU A 364 -6.56 17.44 -4.84
CA LEU A 364 -5.36 16.95 -5.52
C LEU A 364 -5.40 17.27 -7.02
N GLY A 365 -6.54 17.12 -7.70
CA GLY A 365 -6.69 17.51 -9.10
C GLY A 365 -6.39 19.00 -9.33
N VAL A 366 -6.93 19.87 -8.48
CA VAL A 366 -6.66 21.31 -8.49
C VAL A 366 -5.19 21.60 -8.17
N TRP A 367 -4.60 20.91 -7.19
CA TRP A 367 -3.17 21.02 -6.87
C TRP A 367 -2.28 20.67 -8.08
N VAL A 368 -2.58 19.58 -8.76
CA VAL A 368 -1.84 19.15 -9.97
C VAL A 368 -1.95 20.20 -11.08
N ILE A 369 -3.12 20.84 -11.26
CA ILE A 369 -3.30 21.92 -12.23
C ILE A 369 -2.40 23.11 -11.90
N GLY A 370 -2.28 23.49 -10.64
CA GLY A 370 -1.52 24.67 -10.23
C GLY A 370 -0.01 24.44 -10.09
N MET A 371 0.39 23.29 -9.58
CA MET A 371 1.76 23.08 -9.06
C MET A 371 2.59 22.06 -9.86
N VAL A 372 1.97 21.09 -10.52
CA VAL A 372 2.69 20.07 -11.29
C VAL A 372 2.86 20.52 -12.73
N ARG A 373 4.10 20.56 -13.20
CA ARG A 373 4.43 20.91 -14.60
C ARG A 373 4.56 19.65 -15.43
N GLU A 374 4.19 19.74 -16.71
CA GLU A 374 4.49 18.68 -17.67
C GLU A 374 6.01 18.54 -17.78
N PRO A 375 6.58 17.34 -17.69
CA PRO A 375 8.00 17.16 -17.92
C PRO A 375 8.36 17.56 -19.34
N VAL A 376 9.44 18.33 -19.48
CA VAL A 376 10.00 18.68 -20.79
C VAL A 376 10.70 17.42 -21.32
N GLY A 377 9.93 16.54 -21.93
CA GLY A 377 10.44 15.38 -22.66
C GLY A 377 10.32 15.64 -24.16
N ASN A 378 11.19 15.03 -24.96
CA ASN A 378 11.20 15.17 -26.41
C ASN A 378 9.77 15.24 -26.97
N PRO A 379 9.51 16.18 -27.90
CA PRO A 379 8.23 16.14 -28.61
C PRO A 379 8.06 14.75 -29.24
N PRO A 380 6.83 14.23 -29.31
CA PRO A 380 6.58 12.97 -30.00
C PRO A 380 7.14 13.03 -31.42
N PRO A 381 7.75 11.94 -31.92
CA PRO A 381 8.25 11.87 -33.28
C PRO A 381 7.15 12.12 -34.31
#